data_e99f06d7280a91de9a03ce909e0e5419
#
_entry.id   e99f06d7280a91de9a03ce909e0e5419
#
_cell.length_a   1.000
_cell.length_b   1.000
_cell.length_c   1.000
_cell.angle_alpha   90.00
_cell.angle_beta   90.00
_cell.angle_gamma   90.00
#
_symmetry.space_group_name_H-M   'P 1'
#
loop_
_entity.id
_entity.type
_entity.pdbx_description
1 polymer ?
#
loop_
_entity_poly.entity_id
_entity_poly.type
_entity_poly.pdbx_seq_one_letter_code
_entity_poly.pdbx_strand_id
1 'polypeptide(L)'
;KLFGYPTGVGCLLARKTALSVLHRPWFAGGTVWGISVQGDGYIPLSGGEGFEDGTPNYLSLPAVTTGLNHLQTIGMDTIHERVRCLTGWLLDSLLALHHRDGTPLVEVYGPRSTRGRGGTIALNFFAPDGSLIDERVVDRRASASGLSLRTGCFCNPGAGEAAFHLSKEVLRKIFREEAKELLPGLFTGDGEVSWDQFLADLGMRSGGAVRVSLGLATNFADVYRFVQFAQTFLDTFPTERELPPRPHC
;
A
#
# COMPACT_ATOMS: atom_id res chain seq x y z
N LYS A 1 9.12 -7.74 2.52
CA LYS A 1 9.22 -8.81 1.50
C LYS A 1 10.44 -8.54 0.65
N LEU A 2 11.59 -8.73 1.26
CA LEU A 2 12.86 -8.40 0.67
C LEU A 2 13.24 -9.47 -0.38
N PHE A 3 13.53 -9.02 -1.60
CA PHE A 3 14.08 -9.86 -2.70
C PHE A 3 13.32 -11.16 -2.98
N GLY A 4 12.00 -11.10 -2.95
CA GLY A 4 11.17 -12.27 -3.22
C GLY A 4 11.03 -13.25 -2.05
N TYR A 5 11.74 -13.05 -0.95
CA TYR A 5 11.52 -13.86 0.24
C TYR A 5 10.24 -13.38 0.96
N PRO A 6 9.26 -14.26 1.19
CA PRO A 6 7.88 -13.82 1.45
C PRO A 6 7.71 -13.15 2.81
N THR A 7 8.38 -13.64 3.86
CA THR A 7 8.19 -13.16 5.23
C THR A 7 9.45 -13.33 6.07
N GLY A 8 9.51 -12.65 7.21
CA GLY A 8 10.45 -12.92 8.28
C GLY A 8 11.81 -12.22 8.16
N VAL A 9 12.06 -11.48 7.07
CA VAL A 9 13.30 -10.73 6.91
C VAL A 9 12.99 -9.29 6.53
N GLY A 10 13.54 -8.36 7.28
CA GLY A 10 13.52 -6.92 7.00
C GLY A 10 14.77 -6.28 7.59
N CYS A 11 15.10 -5.08 7.13
CA CYS A 11 16.22 -4.33 7.67
C CYS A 11 15.94 -2.83 7.69
N LEU A 12 16.55 -2.14 8.64
CA LEU A 12 16.64 -0.70 8.69
C LEU A 12 18.12 -0.30 8.51
N LEU A 13 18.41 0.41 7.44
CA LEU A 13 19.71 1.02 7.24
C LEU A 13 19.72 2.43 7.85
N ALA A 14 20.47 2.63 8.91
CA ALA A 14 20.56 3.90 9.60
C ALA A 14 22.00 4.38 9.71
N ARG A 15 22.19 5.70 9.59
CA ARG A 15 23.50 6.32 9.86
C ARG A 15 23.79 6.25 11.37
N LYS A 16 25.05 6.05 11.75
CA LYS A 16 25.47 6.02 13.18
C LYS A 16 25.01 7.25 13.95
N THR A 17 25.07 8.43 13.32
CA THR A 17 24.59 9.69 13.92
C THR A 17 23.06 9.70 14.14
N ALA A 18 22.29 9.01 13.33
CA ALA A 18 20.85 8.87 13.54
C ALA A 18 20.57 7.87 14.69
N LEU A 19 21.28 6.75 14.73
CA LEU A 19 21.14 5.78 15.83
C LEU A 19 21.46 6.37 17.19
N SER A 20 22.46 7.29 17.28
CA SER A 20 22.87 7.89 18.55
C SER A 20 21.81 8.82 19.19
N VAL A 21 20.82 9.28 18.42
CA VAL A 21 19.71 10.12 18.94
C VAL A 21 18.40 9.36 19.11
N LEU A 22 18.36 8.09 18.71
CA LEU A 22 17.21 7.25 18.91
C LEU A 22 17.24 6.64 20.32
N HIS A 23 16.08 6.66 20.98
CA HIS A 23 15.91 6.07 22.30
C HIS A 23 14.73 5.10 22.29
N ARG A 24 14.88 4.02 23.04
CA ARG A 24 13.80 3.05 23.27
C ARG A 24 13.29 3.21 24.69
N PRO A 25 11.96 3.32 24.89
CA PRO A 25 11.37 3.39 26.23
C PRO A 25 11.25 2.01 26.90
N TRP A 26 11.65 0.94 26.22
CA TRP A 26 11.66 -0.42 26.71
C TRP A 26 12.93 -1.15 26.28
N PHE A 27 13.18 -2.33 26.88
CA PHE A 27 14.24 -3.24 26.47
C PHE A 27 13.65 -4.59 26.05
N ALA A 28 14.45 -5.38 25.35
CA ALA A 28 14.19 -6.77 25.00
C ALA A 28 15.46 -7.62 25.20
N GLY A 29 15.31 -8.93 25.20
CA GLY A 29 16.44 -9.83 25.25
C GLY A 29 17.44 -9.54 24.13
N GLY A 30 18.73 -9.47 24.45
CA GLY A 30 19.80 -9.16 23.52
C GLY A 30 20.05 -7.68 23.28
N THR A 31 19.24 -6.76 23.82
CA THR A 31 19.38 -5.31 23.57
C THR A 31 20.00 -4.53 24.73
N VAL A 32 20.40 -5.21 25.80
CA VAL A 32 20.95 -4.60 27.01
C VAL A 32 22.35 -5.11 27.31
N TRP A 33 23.22 -4.21 27.76
CA TRP A 33 24.51 -4.54 28.32
C TRP A 33 24.40 -5.13 29.72
N GLY A 34 23.43 -4.64 30.50
CA GLY A 34 23.15 -5.12 31.85
C GLY A 34 21.74 -4.78 32.30
N ILE A 35 21.20 -5.60 33.19
CA ILE A 35 19.89 -5.44 33.78
C ILE A 35 19.93 -5.85 35.25
N SER A 36 19.21 -5.15 36.09
CA SER A 36 19.00 -5.49 37.50
C SER A 36 17.54 -5.44 37.85
N VAL A 37 17.01 -6.55 38.35
CA VAL A 37 15.65 -6.63 38.89
C VAL A 37 15.54 -5.91 40.24
N GLN A 38 16.55 -6.11 41.13
CA GLN A 38 16.56 -5.47 42.44
C GLN A 38 16.86 -3.97 42.37
N GLY A 39 17.69 -3.57 41.39
CA GLY A 39 18.05 -2.16 41.16
C GLY A 39 17.09 -1.42 40.26
N ASP A 40 16.02 -2.08 39.79
CA ASP A 40 14.97 -1.52 38.91
C ASP A 40 15.55 -0.69 37.74
N GLY A 41 16.50 -1.29 37.01
CA GLY A 41 17.16 -0.59 35.94
C GLY A 41 17.82 -1.47 34.90
N TYR A 42 18.08 -0.89 33.74
CA TYR A 42 18.83 -1.53 32.66
C TYR A 42 19.73 -0.54 31.93
N ILE A 43 20.80 -1.06 31.32
CA ILE A 43 21.72 -0.32 30.51
C ILE A 43 21.60 -0.83 29.08
N PRO A 44 21.12 -0.04 28.11
CA PRO A 44 20.96 -0.49 26.74
C PRO A 44 22.32 -0.63 26.05
N LEU A 45 22.40 -1.52 25.06
CA LEU A 45 23.50 -1.58 24.12
C LEU A 45 23.47 -0.35 23.20
N SER A 46 24.63 0.08 22.75
CA SER A 46 24.77 1.16 21.79
C SER A 46 24.70 0.63 20.36
N GLY A 47 24.30 1.51 19.42
CA GLY A 47 24.26 1.17 17.99
C GLY A 47 23.10 0.25 17.60
N GLY A 48 23.28 -0.52 16.52
CA GLY A 48 22.23 -1.38 15.96
C GLY A 48 21.76 -2.47 16.91
N GLU A 49 22.67 -3.05 17.66
CA GLU A 49 22.38 -4.15 18.61
C GLU A 49 21.32 -3.76 19.66
N GLY A 50 21.31 -2.48 20.07
CA GLY A 50 20.30 -1.97 20.99
C GLY A 50 18.88 -1.92 20.42
N PHE A 51 18.69 -2.17 19.13
CA PHE A 51 17.41 -2.14 18.42
C PHE A 51 16.99 -3.50 17.85
N GLU A 52 17.77 -4.56 18.08
CA GLU A 52 17.49 -5.91 17.61
C GLU A 52 16.89 -6.77 18.73
N ASP A 53 15.55 -6.97 18.69
CA ASP A 53 14.83 -7.68 19.72
C ASP A 53 15.02 -9.20 19.60
N GLY A 54 15.62 -9.81 20.62
CA GLY A 54 15.79 -11.25 20.72
C GLY A 54 16.75 -11.83 19.69
N THR A 55 16.62 -13.13 19.45
CA THR A 55 17.46 -13.85 18.48
C THR A 55 17.02 -13.53 17.06
N PRO A 56 17.91 -13.02 16.18
CA PRO A 56 17.56 -12.77 14.78
C PRO A 56 17.21 -14.06 14.04
N ASN A 57 16.44 -13.93 12.97
CA ASN A 57 16.05 -15.08 12.13
C ASN A 57 17.25 -15.55 11.27
N TYR A 58 18.25 -16.16 11.92
CA TYR A 58 19.50 -16.57 11.27
C TYR A 58 19.31 -17.65 10.20
N LEU A 59 18.21 -18.41 10.22
CA LEU A 59 17.90 -19.40 9.20
C LEU A 59 17.46 -18.75 7.87
N SER A 60 16.79 -17.62 7.93
CA SER A 60 16.27 -16.93 6.74
C SER A 60 17.19 -15.81 6.23
N LEU A 61 18.07 -15.27 7.06
CA LEU A 61 18.99 -14.19 6.67
C LEU A 61 19.86 -14.52 5.45
N PRO A 62 20.43 -15.76 5.29
CA PRO A 62 21.23 -16.10 4.12
C PRO A 62 20.47 -16.00 2.79
N ALA A 63 19.14 -16.14 2.80
CA ALA A 63 18.31 -15.99 1.60
C ALA A 63 18.40 -14.58 0.99
N VAL A 64 18.72 -13.57 1.80
CA VAL A 64 18.93 -12.19 1.31
C VAL A 64 20.11 -12.14 0.35
N THR A 65 21.23 -12.78 0.70
CA THR A 65 22.42 -12.85 -0.17
C THR A 65 22.08 -13.55 -1.49
N THR A 66 21.35 -14.67 -1.43
CA THR A 66 20.91 -15.38 -2.63
C THR A 66 20.05 -14.50 -3.53
N GLY A 67 19.07 -13.76 -2.95
CA GLY A 67 18.21 -12.85 -3.69
C GLY A 67 19.00 -11.69 -4.31
N LEU A 68 19.92 -11.09 -3.57
CA LEU A 68 20.77 -9.99 -4.08
C LEU A 68 21.67 -10.47 -5.23
N ASN A 69 22.32 -11.63 -5.09
CA ASN A 69 23.14 -12.20 -6.15
C ASN A 69 22.32 -12.47 -7.42
N HIS A 70 21.09 -12.97 -7.27
CA HIS A 70 20.19 -13.15 -8.41
C HIS A 70 19.89 -11.82 -9.13
N LEU A 71 19.53 -10.77 -8.38
CA LEU A 71 19.30 -9.45 -8.96
C LEU A 71 20.55 -8.89 -9.64
N GLN A 72 21.71 -9.08 -9.04
CA GLN A 72 22.99 -8.64 -9.61
C GLN A 72 23.32 -9.37 -10.90
N THR A 73 23.01 -10.67 -11.00
CA THR A 73 23.23 -11.47 -12.23
C THR A 73 22.37 -10.96 -13.39
N ILE A 74 21.15 -10.51 -13.12
CA ILE A 74 20.27 -9.90 -14.14
C ILE A 74 20.75 -8.49 -14.48
N GLY A 75 21.22 -7.75 -13.50
CA GLY A 75 21.63 -6.36 -13.58
C GLY A 75 20.51 -5.39 -13.22
N MET A 76 20.78 -4.51 -12.25
CA MET A 76 19.80 -3.54 -11.78
C MET A 76 19.36 -2.56 -12.86
N ASP A 77 20.26 -2.15 -13.76
CA ASP A 77 19.94 -1.24 -14.87
C ASP A 77 18.99 -1.92 -15.87
N THR A 78 19.19 -3.22 -16.15
CA THR A 78 18.30 -4.01 -17.00
C THR A 78 16.90 -4.11 -16.41
N ILE A 79 16.83 -4.39 -15.10
CA ILE A 79 15.55 -4.44 -14.38
C ILE A 79 14.87 -3.08 -14.41
N HIS A 80 15.61 -2.01 -14.11
CA HIS A 80 15.10 -0.65 -14.11
C HIS A 80 14.52 -0.27 -15.48
N GLU A 81 15.27 -0.48 -16.55
CA GLU A 81 14.83 -0.13 -17.91
C GLU A 81 13.59 -0.91 -18.33
N ARG A 82 13.57 -2.22 -18.04
CA ARG A 82 12.39 -3.06 -18.32
C ARG A 82 11.15 -2.54 -17.58
N VAL A 83 11.25 -2.30 -16.28
CA VAL A 83 10.14 -1.80 -15.46
C VAL A 83 9.72 -0.42 -15.93
N ARG A 84 10.67 0.46 -16.26
CA ARG A 84 10.42 1.80 -16.79
C ARG A 84 9.63 1.76 -18.09
N CYS A 85 10.02 0.92 -19.04
CA CYS A 85 9.34 0.79 -20.33
C CYS A 85 7.91 0.26 -20.17
N LEU A 86 7.72 -0.82 -19.39
CA LEU A 86 6.39 -1.38 -19.12
C LEU A 86 5.48 -0.37 -18.40
N THR A 87 6.03 0.35 -17.41
CA THR A 87 5.30 1.37 -16.66
C THR A 87 4.89 2.54 -17.55
N GLY A 88 5.78 3.00 -18.41
CA GLY A 88 5.50 4.09 -19.35
C GLY A 88 4.35 3.72 -20.28
N TRP A 89 4.46 2.56 -20.93
CA TRP A 89 3.41 2.07 -21.84
C TRP A 89 2.06 1.92 -21.11
N LEU A 90 2.07 1.38 -19.88
CA LEU A 90 0.85 1.23 -19.08
C LEU A 90 0.22 2.57 -18.72
N LEU A 91 1.01 3.53 -18.27
CA LEU A 91 0.54 4.87 -17.94
C LEU A 91 -0.10 5.55 -19.14
N ASP A 92 0.59 5.56 -20.28
CA ASP A 92 0.10 6.18 -21.51
C ASP A 92 -1.21 5.51 -21.96
N SER A 93 -1.27 4.18 -21.91
CA SER A 93 -2.47 3.42 -22.28
C SER A 93 -3.65 3.70 -21.35
N LEU A 94 -3.44 3.74 -20.02
CA LEU A 94 -4.49 4.01 -19.05
C LEU A 94 -5.01 5.44 -19.14
N LEU A 95 -4.12 6.41 -19.27
CA LEU A 95 -4.47 7.84 -19.37
C LEU A 95 -5.20 8.16 -20.68
N ALA A 96 -5.07 7.32 -21.70
CA ALA A 96 -5.81 7.45 -22.95
C ALA A 96 -7.24 6.88 -22.90
N LEU A 97 -7.60 6.13 -21.85
CA LEU A 97 -8.93 5.53 -21.72
C LEU A 97 -9.96 6.59 -21.28
N HIS A 98 -10.89 6.88 -22.17
CA HIS A 98 -12.00 7.80 -21.91
C HIS A 98 -13.31 7.15 -22.32
N HIS A 99 -14.38 7.47 -21.58
CA HIS A 99 -15.73 7.13 -21.95
C HIS A 99 -16.16 7.90 -23.23
N ARG A 100 -17.27 7.53 -23.84
CA ARG A 100 -17.77 8.17 -25.06
C ARG A 100 -18.07 9.66 -24.90
N ASP A 101 -18.40 10.08 -23.69
CA ASP A 101 -18.64 11.49 -23.33
C ASP A 101 -17.35 12.28 -23.09
N GLY A 102 -16.18 11.64 -23.16
CA GLY A 102 -14.87 12.24 -22.96
C GLY A 102 -14.39 12.22 -21.50
N THR A 103 -15.17 11.71 -20.56
CA THR A 103 -14.72 11.58 -19.16
C THR A 103 -13.64 10.50 -19.02
N PRO A 104 -12.59 10.72 -18.21
CA PRO A 104 -11.54 9.72 -18.02
C PRO A 104 -12.07 8.48 -17.29
N LEU A 105 -11.68 7.30 -17.79
CA LEU A 105 -12.00 6.03 -17.12
C LEU A 105 -11.25 5.85 -15.81
N VAL A 106 -10.00 6.33 -15.73
CA VAL A 106 -9.15 6.14 -14.57
C VAL A 106 -8.53 7.44 -14.10
N GLU A 107 -8.35 7.55 -12.80
CA GLU A 107 -7.47 8.54 -12.19
C GLU A 107 -6.25 7.85 -11.62
N VAL A 108 -5.06 8.31 -12.02
CA VAL A 108 -3.77 7.79 -11.54
C VAL A 108 -3.26 8.72 -10.43
N TYR A 109 -2.98 8.14 -9.27
CA TYR A 109 -2.43 8.85 -8.12
C TYR A 109 -0.90 8.85 -8.16
N GLY A 110 -0.33 10.04 -8.03
CA GLY A 110 1.10 10.29 -8.14
C GLY A 110 1.57 10.65 -9.55
N PRO A 111 2.89 10.56 -9.83
CA PRO A 111 3.45 11.03 -11.10
C PRO A 111 2.87 10.29 -12.30
N ARG A 112 2.43 11.03 -13.31
CA ARG A 112 1.90 10.49 -14.59
C ARG A 112 3.00 10.22 -15.63
N SER A 113 4.24 10.19 -15.22
CA SER A 113 5.40 9.88 -16.06
C SER A 113 6.30 8.89 -15.36
N THR A 114 7.25 8.30 -16.08
CA THR A 114 8.22 7.35 -15.52
C THR A 114 9.36 8.01 -14.73
N ARG A 115 9.43 9.34 -14.70
CA ARG A 115 10.50 10.06 -14.00
C ARG A 115 10.29 10.02 -12.49
N GLY A 116 11.29 9.53 -11.76
CA GLY A 116 11.31 9.51 -10.30
C GLY A 116 10.30 8.53 -9.66
N ARG A 117 9.89 7.49 -10.39
CA ARG A 117 8.97 6.46 -9.87
C ARG A 117 9.42 5.04 -10.19
N GLY A 118 8.91 4.08 -9.43
CA GLY A 118 9.02 2.65 -9.74
C GLY A 118 7.81 2.12 -10.54
N GLY A 119 7.71 0.79 -10.61
CA GLY A 119 6.68 0.08 -11.37
C GLY A 119 5.31 -0.06 -10.66
N THR A 120 5.07 0.67 -9.58
CA THR A 120 3.80 0.61 -8.85
C THR A 120 2.91 1.78 -9.25
N ILE A 121 1.67 1.49 -9.67
CA ILE A 121 0.66 2.48 -10.04
C ILE A 121 -0.54 2.29 -9.12
N ALA A 122 -0.91 3.33 -8.38
CA ALA A 122 -2.18 3.40 -7.67
C ALA A 122 -3.17 4.21 -8.52
N LEU A 123 -4.38 3.71 -8.65
CA LEU A 123 -5.41 4.33 -9.47
C LEU A 123 -6.81 3.95 -8.98
N ASN A 124 -7.81 4.69 -9.41
CA ASN A 124 -9.21 4.31 -9.29
C ASN A 124 -9.90 4.38 -10.66
N PHE A 125 -10.99 3.63 -10.76
CA PHE A 125 -11.86 3.59 -11.93
C PHE A 125 -13.10 4.44 -11.68
N PHE A 126 -13.59 5.09 -12.72
CA PHE A 126 -14.77 5.95 -12.67
C PHE A 126 -15.78 5.49 -13.72
N ALA A 127 -17.07 5.61 -13.40
CA ALA A 127 -18.15 5.41 -14.35
C ALA A 127 -18.35 6.67 -15.23
N PRO A 128 -19.12 6.60 -16.32
CA PRO A 128 -19.36 7.76 -17.22
C PRO A 128 -19.90 9.01 -16.51
N ASP A 129 -20.69 8.84 -15.45
CA ASP A 129 -21.20 9.96 -14.64
C ASP A 129 -20.18 10.55 -13.66
N GLY A 130 -18.92 10.12 -13.74
CA GLY A 130 -17.84 10.53 -12.84
C GLY A 130 -17.91 9.89 -11.46
N SER A 131 -18.83 8.95 -11.22
CA SER A 131 -18.90 8.23 -9.94
C SER A 131 -17.77 7.21 -9.81
N LEU A 132 -17.18 7.15 -8.63
CA LEU A 132 -16.12 6.18 -8.30
C LEU A 132 -16.67 4.75 -8.33
N ILE A 133 -15.99 3.87 -9.04
CA ILE A 133 -16.26 2.42 -9.01
C ILE A 133 -15.54 1.83 -7.79
N ASP A 134 -16.29 1.13 -6.94
CA ASP A 134 -15.75 0.50 -5.74
C ASP A 134 -14.58 -0.43 -6.10
N GLU A 135 -13.47 -0.29 -5.40
CA GLU A 135 -12.24 -1.07 -5.64
C GLU A 135 -12.45 -2.58 -5.47
N ARG A 136 -13.47 -3.00 -4.68
CA ARG A 136 -13.83 -4.41 -4.50
C ARG A 136 -14.50 -5.00 -5.75
N VAL A 137 -15.24 -4.18 -6.49
CA VAL A 137 -15.81 -4.57 -7.80
C VAL A 137 -14.68 -4.82 -8.80
N VAL A 138 -13.70 -3.91 -8.82
CA VAL A 138 -12.52 -4.05 -9.68
C VAL A 138 -11.73 -5.30 -9.31
N ASP A 139 -11.48 -5.55 -8.02
CA ASP A 139 -10.75 -6.71 -7.53
C ASP A 139 -11.42 -8.03 -7.91
N ARG A 140 -12.73 -8.14 -7.68
CA ARG A 140 -13.51 -9.34 -8.02
C ARG A 140 -13.46 -9.64 -9.52
N ARG A 141 -13.67 -8.63 -10.37
CA ARG A 141 -13.61 -8.80 -11.82
C ARG A 141 -12.21 -9.11 -12.31
N ALA A 142 -11.18 -8.49 -11.72
CA ALA A 142 -9.79 -8.78 -12.03
C ALA A 142 -9.45 -10.23 -11.68
N SER A 143 -9.82 -10.69 -10.49
CA SER A 143 -9.63 -12.08 -10.06
C SER A 143 -10.33 -13.08 -10.99
N ALA A 144 -11.57 -12.80 -11.38
CA ALA A 144 -12.30 -13.61 -12.35
C ALA A 144 -11.63 -13.64 -13.75
N SER A 145 -10.88 -12.60 -14.09
CA SER A 145 -10.09 -12.49 -15.33
C SER A 145 -8.67 -13.04 -15.20
N GLY A 146 -8.30 -13.64 -14.06
CA GLY A 146 -6.97 -14.18 -13.78
C GLY A 146 -5.92 -13.09 -13.59
N LEU A 147 -6.31 -11.91 -13.11
CA LEU A 147 -5.42 -10.81 -12.77
C LEU A 147 -5.36 -10.67 -11.25
N SER A 148 -4.15 -10.68 -10.68
CA SER A 148 -3.91 -10.45 -9.26
C SER A 148 -3.55 -8.97 -9.03
N LEU A 149 -4.44 -8.25 -8.40
CA LEU A 149 -4.25 -6.85 -8.02
C LEU A 149 -4.16 -6.71 -6.49
N ARG A 150 -3.82 -5.53 -6.03
CA ARG A 150 -3.97 -5.15 -4.63
C ARG A 150 -4.95 -3.99 -4.54
N THR A 151 -5.89 -4.09 -3.62
CA THR A 151 -6.89 -3.03 -3.36
C THR A 151 -6.83 -2.59 -1.90
N GLY A 152 -7.38 -1.44 -1.58
CA GLY A 152 -7.50 -0.89 -0.24
C GLY A 152 -6.61 0.32 0.03
N CYS A 153 -6.31 0.58 1.31
CA CYS A 153 -5.59 1.78 1.79
C CYS A 153 -4.06 1.70 1.67
N PHE A 154 -3.48 0.52 1.44
CA PHE A 154 -2.03 0.25 1.36
C PHE A 154 -1.22 0.69 2.58
N CYS A 155 -1.85 0.82 3.77
CA CYS A 155 -1.21 1.30 5.00
C CYS A 155 -0.49 2.66 4.82
N ASN A 156 -1.06 3.54 4.00
CA ASN A 156 -0.55 4.88 3.74
C ASN A 156 -1.70 5.89 3.79
N PRO A 157 -2.22 6.22 4.98
CA PRO A 157 -3.37 7.09 5.15
C PRO A 157 -3.15 8.48 4.54
N GLY A 158 -1.98 9.08 4.71
CA GLY A 158 -1.70 10.40 4.14
C GLY A 158 -1.74 10.44 2.61
N ALA A 159 -1.32 9.37 1.94
CA ALA A 159 -1.48 9.28 0.48
C ALA A 159 -2.95 9.10 0.09
N GLY A 160 -3.73 8.34 0.88
CA GLY A 160 -5.18 8.22 0.70
C GLY A 160 -5.90 9.55 0.88
N GLU A 161 -5.60 10.28 1.93
CA GLU A 161 -6.14 11.62 2.18
C GLU A 161 -5.89 12.57 1.01
N ALA A 162 -4.66 12.57 0.48
CA ALA A 162 -4.31 13.37 -0.69
C ALA A 162 -5.03 12.90 -1.97
N ALA A 163 -5.11 11.59 -2.19
CA ALA A 163 -5.75 10.99 -3.37
C ALA A 163 -7.26 11.24 -3.41
N PHE A 164 -7.92 11.21 -2.25
CA PHE A 164 -9.36 11.46 -2.13
C PHE A 164 -9.70 12.93 -1.83
N HIS A 165 -8.73 13.83 -1.89
CA HIS A 165 -8.89 15.26 -1.63
C HIS A 165 -9.57 15.57 -0.30
N LEU A 166 -9.28 14.77 0.72
CA LEU A 166 -9.86 14.95 2.05
C LEU A 166 -9.30 16.21 2.70
N SER A 167 -10.18 17.14 3.01
CA SER A 167 -9.76 18.39 3.64
C SER A 167 -9.39 18.15 5.11
N LYS A 168 -8.43 18.94 5.59
CA LYS A 168 -8.01 18.91 7.00
C LYS A 168 -9.18 19.21 7.95
N GLU A 169 -10.11 20.05 7.52
CA GLU A 169 -11.32 20.42 8.27
C GLU A 169 -12.24 19.21 8.44
N VAL A 170 -12.49 18.47 7.35
CA VAL A 170 -13.29 17.23 7.37
C VAL A 170 -12.65 16.20 8.27
N LEU A 171 -11.35 15.93 8.10
CA LEU A 171 -10.62 14.97 8.93
C LEU A 171 -10.61 15.36 10.41
N ARG A 172 -10.39 16.64 10.74
CA ARG A 172 -10.43 17.12 12.13
C ARG A 172 -11.81 16.97 12.76
N LYS A 173 -12.88 17.21 12.00
CA LYS A 173 -14.24 17.01 12.49
C LYS A 173 -14.50 15.54 12.85
N ILE A 174 -14.00 14.62 12.04
CA ILE A 174 -14.14 13.17 12.23
C ILE A 174 -13.34 12.67 13.44
N PHE A 175 -12.10 13.14 13.62
CA PHE A 175 -11.17 12.63 14.63
C PHE A 175 -11.13 13.45 15.93
N ARG A 176 -12.00 14.46 16.09
CA ARG A 176 -12.15 15.19 17.35
C ARG A 176 -13.15 14.50 18.30
N GLU A 177 -13.18 14.93 19.57
CA GLU A 177 -14.08 14.39 20.59
C GLU A 177 -15.57 14.46 20.21
N GLU A 178 -15.95 15.44 19.39
CA GLU A 178 -17.30 15.54 18.81
C GLU A 178 -17.66 14.31 17.93
N ALA A 179 -16.68 13.60 17.39
CA ALA A 179 -16.91 12.38 16.66
C ALA A 179 -17.34 11.20 17.55
N LYS A 180 -17.04 11.23 18.84
CA LYS A 180 -17.53 10.22 19.80
C LYS A 180 -19.04 10.27 19.96
N GLU A 181 -19.64 11.47 19.80
CA GLU A 181 -21.09 11.66 19.84
C GLU A 181 -21.76 11.30 18.50
N LEU A 182 -21.06 11.55 17.37
CA LEU A 182 -21.55 11.26 16.03
C LEU A 182 -21.39 9.78 15.62
N LEU A 183 -20.39 9.09 16.17
CA LEU A 183 -20.04 7.71 15.87
C LEU A 183 -19.80 6.89 17.15
N PRO A 184 -20.80 6.73 18.01
CA PRO A 184 -20.62 6.07 19.31
C PRO A 184 -20.05 4.65 19.19
N GLY A 185 -20.41 3.88 18.16
CA GLY A 185 -19.89 2.55 17.92
C GLY A 185 -18.41 2.49 17.53
N LEU A 186 -17.83 3.60 17.09
CA LEU A 186 -16.42 3.65 16.67
C LEU A 186 -15.45 3.64 17.87
N PHE A 187 -15.90 4.11 19.03
CA PHE A 187 -15.03 4.38 20.19
C PHE A 187 -15.36 3.56 21.44
N THR A 188 -16.49 2.88 21.47
CA THR A 188 -16.96 2.16 22.68
C THR A 188 -16.49 0.71 22.77
N GLY A 189 -15.85 0.16 21.74
CA GLY A 189 -15.30 -1.20 21.76
C GLY A 189 -16.32 -2.34 21.73
N ASP A 190 -17.61 -2.02 21.89
CA ASP A 190 -18.69 -3.01 22.01
C ASP A 190 -19.44 -3.25 20.69
N GLY A 191 -19.05 -2.60 19.61
CA GLY A 191 -19.63 -2.73 18.28
C GLY A 191 -18.56 -2.89 17.21
N GLU A 192 -18.72 -3.88 16.34
CA GLU A 192 -17.97 -3.93 15.09
C GLU A 192 -18.33 -2.68 14.26
N VAL A 193 -17.43 -1.71 14.22
CA VAL A 193 -17.60 -0.57 13.33
C VAL A 193 -17.47 -1.04 11.90
N SER A 194 -18.57 -0.99 11.17
CA SER A 194 -18.53 -1.25 9.74
C SER A 194 -17.76 -0.11 9.06
N TRP A 195 -16.62 -0.45 8.48
CA TRP A 195 -15.83 0.48 7.68
C TRP A 195 -16.63 1.06 6.50
N ASP A 196 -17.57 0.26 5.96
CA ASP A 196 -18.51 0.71 4.92
C ASP A 196 -19.46 1.79 5.43
N GLN A 197 -19.99 1.65 6.66
CA GLN A 197 -20.85 2.67 7.26
C GLN A 197 -20.06 3.97 7.52
N PHE A 198 -18.86 3.87 8.07
CA PHE A 198 -17.99 5.01 8.28
C PHE A 198 -17.72 5.80 6.99
N LEU A 199 -17.42 5.12 5.89
CA LEU A 199 -17.23 5.77 4.59
C LEU A 199 -18.53 6.40 4.06
N ALA A 200 -19.65 5.73 4.26
CA ALA A 200 -20.96 6.27 3.87
C ALA A 200 -21.29 7.55 4.63
N ASP A 201 -21.03 7.60 5.94
CA ASP A 201 -21.21 8.78 6.79
C ASP A 201 -20.31 9.95 6.36
N LEU A 202 -19.16 9.65 5.74
CA LEU A 202 -18.27 10.63 5.13
C LEU A 202 -18.70 11.05 3.71
N GLY A 203 -19.77 10.44 3.16
CA GLY A 203 -20.17 10.62 1.78
C GLY A 203 -19.20 10.00 0.76
N MET A 204 -18.34 9.09 1.21
CA MET A 204 -17.34 8.41 0.37
C MET A 204 -17.85 7.05 -0.09
N ARG A 205 -17.76 6.77 -1.38
CA ARG A 205 -18.10 5.44 -1.93
C ARG A 205 -16.99 4.41 -1.76
N SER A 206 -15.75 4.84 -1.57
CA SER A 206 -14.59 3.99 -1.38
C SER A 206 -13.55 4.70 -0.51
N GLY A 207 -12.87 3.95 0.33
CA GLY A 207 -11.70 4.41 1.11
C GLY A 207 -10.40 3.79 0.61
N GLY A 208 -10.43 3.12 -0.54
CA GLY A 208 -9.30 2.41 -1.10
C GLY A 208 -9.01 2.78 -2.55
N ALA A 209 -7.88 2.30 -3.02
CA ALA A 209 -7.49 2.39 -4.42
C ALA A 209 -7.09 1.01 -4.96
N VAL A 210 -6.98 0.91 -6.26
CA VAL A 210 -6.43 -0.25 -6.96
C VAL A 210 -4.94 -0.02 -7.19
N ARG A 211 -4.12 -1.01 -6.89
CA ARG A 211 -2.67 -0.97 -7.13
C ARG A 211 -2.24 -2.03 -8.11
N VAL A 212 -1.64 -1.59 -9.21
CA VAL A 212 -0.93 -2.43 -10.17
C VAL A 212 0.56 -2.35 -9.86
N SER A 213 1.23 -3.48 -9.81
CA SER A 213 2.67 -3.54 -9.50
C SER A 213 3.38 -4.34 -10.58
N LEU A 214 4.26 -3.64 -11.29
CA LEU A 214 5.12 -4.25 -12.30
C LEU A 214 6.49 -4.52 -11.67
N GLY A 215 7.02 -5.68 -11.94
CA GLY A 215 8.29 -6.12 -11.39
C GLY A 215 9.10 -6.93 -12.39
N LEU A 216 10.15 -7.57 -11.89
CA LEU A 216 11.08 -8.37 -12.68
C LEU A 216 10.38 -9.45 -13.51
N ALA A 217 9.40 -10.13 -12.93
CA ALA A 217 8.68 -11.22 -13.59
C ALA A 217 7.60 -10.74 -14.57
N THR A 218 7.20 -9.46 -14.52
CA THR A 218 6.15 -8.91 -15.39
C THR A 218 6.63 -8.84 -16.84
N ASN A 219 5.79 -9.26 -17.76
CA ASN A 219 6.04 -9.14 -19.19
C ASN A 219 5.00 -8.23 -19.87
N PHE A 220 5.18 -7.95 -21.16
CA PHE A 220 4.28 -7.07 -21.90
C PHE A 220 2.86 -7.66 -22.02
N ALA A 221 2.72 -8.98 -22.14
CA ALA A 221 1.41 -9.60 -22.23
C ALA A 221 0.59 -9.42 -20.95
N ASP A 222 1.24 -9.43 -19.78
CA ASP A 222 0.56 -9.17 -18.49
C ASP A 222 0.01 -7.74 -18.46
N VAL A 223 0.83 -6.77 -18.87
CA VAL A 223 0.45 -5.36 -18.88
C VAL A 223 -0.66 -5.10 -19.90
N TYR A 224 -0.55 -5.70 -21.08
CA TYR A 224 -1.57 -5.60 -22.12
C TYR A 224 -2.92 -6.19 -21.68
N ARG A 225 -2.90 -7.37 -21.03
CA ARG A 225 -4.11 -7.96 -20.43
C ARG A 225 -4.77 -7.05 -19.41
N PHE A 226 -3.99 -6.35 -18.61
CA PHE A 226 -4.54 -5.38 -17.65
C PHE A 226 -5.22 -4.21 -18.36
N VAL A 227 -4.66 -3.68 -19.45
CA VAL A 227 -5.30 -2.62 -20.25
C VAL A 227 -6.59 -3.13 -20.89
N GLN A 228 -6.59 -4.35 -21.47
CA GLN A 228 -7.83 -4.96 -21.98
C GLN A 228 -8.88 -5.12 -20.89
N PHE A 229 -8.49 -5.55 -19.70
CA PHE A 229 -9.38 -5.63 -18.55
C PHE A 229 -9.94 -4.24 -18.18
N ALA A 230 -9.09 -3.21 -18.12
CA ALA A 230 -9.53 -1.85 -17.84
C ALA A 230 -10.58 -1.37 -18.85
N GLN A 231 -10.40 -1.68 -20.13
CA GLN A 231 -11.34 -1.34 -21.20
C GLN A 231 -12.75 -1.94 -20.99
N THR A 232 -12.89 -3.04 -20.24
CA THR A 232 -14.21 -3.63 -19.94
C THR A 232 -15.10 -2.74 -19.06
N PHE A 233 -14.54 -1.72 -18.46
CA PHE A 233 -15.27 -0.73 -17.67
C PHE A 233 -15.73 0.48 -18.47
N LEU A 234 -15.30 0.63 -19.73
CA LEU A 234 -15.73 1.74 -20.59
C LEU A 234 -17.24 1.72 -20.80
N ASP A 235 -17.85 2.89 -20.64
CA ASP A 235 -19.30 3.12 -20.85
C ASP A 235 -20.19 2.20 -20.00
N THR A 236 -19.72 1.73 -18.84
CA THR A 236 -20.45 0.83 -17.96
C THR A 236 -20.69 1.45 -16.58
N PHE A 237 -21.77 1.00 -15.93
CA PHE A 237 -22.09 1.30 -14.54
C PHE A 237 -22.04 -0.03 -13.77
N PRO A 238 -20.85 -0.50 -13.38
CA PRO A 238 -20.75 -1.79 -12.73
C PRO A 238 -21.34 -1.71 -11.33
N THR A 239 -22.40 -2.50 -11.12
CA THR A 239 -23.03 -2.68 -9.81
C THR A 239 -22.91 -4.14 -9.40
N GLU A 240 -22.48 -4.37 -8.18
CA GLU A 240 -22.53 -5.70 -7.57
C GLU A 240 -23.38 -5.62 -6.30
N ARG A 241 -24.36 -6.51 -6.19
CA ARG A 241 -25.35 -6.47 -5.10
C ARG A 241 -24.77 -6.88 -3.75
N GLU A 242 -23.70 -7.70 -3.75
CA GLU A 242 -23.06 -8.20 -2.54
C GLU A 242 -21.54 -8.10 -2.69
N LEU A 243 -20.96 -7.13 -2.04
CA LEU A 243 -19.52 -7.00 -1.93
C LEU A 243 -19.05 -7.56 -0.57
N PRO A 244 -17.88 -8.20 -0.50
CA PRO A 244 -17.34 -8.63 0.77
C PRO A 244 -17.08 -7.40 1.66
N PRO A 245 -17.14 -7.55 2.99
CA PRO A 245 -16.79 -6.45 3.90
C PRO A 245 -15.36 -5.98 3.61
N ARG A 246 -15.10 -4.69 3.81
CA ARG A 246 -13.74 -4.15 3.68
C ARG A 246 -12.84 -4.71 4.78
N PRO A 247 -11.65 -5.21 4.43
CA PRO A 247 -10.70 -5.62 5.45
C PRO A 247 -10.28 -4.41 6.28
N HIS A 248 -10.11 -4.60 7.56
CA HIS A 248 -9.48 -3.61 8.43
C HIS A 248 -8.03 -3.38 7.98
N CYS A 249 -7.59 -2.13 8.02
CA CYS A 249 -6.20 -1.76 7.76
C CYS A 249 -5.32 -2.02 8.97
#